data_a68a7cecfff030bae070234e56f4a323
#
_entry.id   a68a7cecfff030bae070234e56f4a323
#
_cell.length_a   1.000
_cell.length_b   1.000
_cell.length_c   1.000
_cell.angle_alpha   90.00
_cell.angle_beta   90.00
_cell.angle_gamma   90.00
#
_symmetry.space_group_name_H-M   'P 1'
#
loop_
_entity.id
_entity.type
_entity.pdbx_description
1 polymer ?
#
loop_
_entity_poly.entity_id
_entity_poly.type
_entity_poly.pdbx_seq_one_letter_code
_entity_poly.pdbx_strand_id
1 'polypeptide(L)'
;VEKKTLRYTLRRYIQGKLSEENSRAFLSYVKSGKDKILLQELIQEVLDDPIDQHLLDDPTLLAVLDNTWDQLHLQINKPKTRSLWDWKRIGAIAAAIIGLLFIGRWFLAVENKSVAPQAAQNVISPGKQSATLTLANGKQIRLHETQNGQLVEESGIRISKTTDGQLIYEVSGKTQGEIEQNTLSTTKGETYRIKLPDGTQVWLNAASSLSYPVSFANQKDRTVTLTGEAYFEVAKDAKQPFIVQAADQQVKVLGTHFNVNSYADESAVQTTLLEGRVQVSSHNQKLLLAPGEQSRLTAHGVLKSHPIDTAPVIAWTNNEFMFDEDDIESVMRKVARWYNVEVIYQGRKTTEKFGGGISRFDDVQKVLSLLEKTGAVHFRIDGKKIHVLP
;
A
#
# COMPACT_ATOMS: atom_id res chain seq x y z
N VAL A 1 21.10 -11.62 24.38
CA VAL A 1 21.22 -10.29 23.71
C VAL A 1 19.82 -9.89 23.26
N GLU A 2 19.41 -8.63 23.49
CA GLU A 2 18.08 -8.17 23.04
C GLU A 2 17.98 -8.25 21.51
N LYS A 3 16.84 -8.76 21.00
CA LYS A 3 16.56 -8.91 19.55
C LYS A 3 16.88 -7.64 18.75
N LYS A 4 16.57 -6.46 19.29
CA LYS A 4 16.86 -5.15 18.67
C LYS A 4 18.35 -4.87 18.50
N THR A 5 19.15 -5.19 19.50
CA THR A 5 20.62 -4.98 19.48
C THR A 5 21.29 -5.91 18.47
N LEU A 6 20.86 -7.16 18.43
CA LEU A 6 21.40 -8.15 17.50
C LEU A 6 21.06 -7.81 16.03
N ARG A 7 19.81 -7.37 15.76
CA ARG A 7 19.37 -6.89 14.45
C ARG A 7 20.17 -5.67 13.98
N TYR A 8 20.37 -4.69 14.87
CA TYR A 8 21.15 -3.50 14.56
C TYR A 8 22.62 -3.83 14.23
N THR A 9 23.23 -4.73 15.02
CA THR A 9 24.61 -5.16 14.82
C THR A 9 24.77 -5.95 13.53
N LEU A 10 23.85 -6.87 13.22
CA LEU A 10 23.83 -7.63 11.96
C LEU A 10 23.72 -6.69 10.75
N ARG A 11 22.80 -5.72 10.78
CA ARG A 11 22.61 -4.75 9.70
C ARG A 11 23.85 -3.89 9.46
N ARG A 12 24.52 -3.42 10.54
CA ARG A 12 25.77 -2.67 10.42
C ARG A 12 26.95 -3.51 9.97
N TYR A 13 26.98 -4.77 10.33
CA TYR A 13 27.99 -5.73 9.84
C TYR A 13 27.86 -5.92 8.33
N ILE A 14 26.66 -6.22 7.85
CA ILE A 14 26.34 -6.38 6.42
C ILE A 14 26.68 -5.12 5.63
N GLN A 15 26.44 -3.93 6.17
CA GLN A 15 26.74 -2.64 5.53
C GLN A 15 28.24 -2.25 5.60
N GLY A 16 29.12 -3.10 6.16
CA GLY A 16 30.54 -2.78 6.34
C GLY A 16 30.80 -1.59 7.28
N LYS A 17 29.81 -1.21 8.11
CA LYS A 17 29.86 -0.04 9.00
C LYS A 17 30.23 -0.37 10.47
N LEU A 18 30.62 -1.62 10.76
CA LEU A 18 31.16 -2.02 12.05
C LEU A 18 32.67 -1.82 12.08
N SER A 19 33.21 -1.41 13.24
CA SER A 19 34.66 -1.41 13.44
C SER A 19 35.20 -2.85 13.40
N GLU A 20 36.49 -2.99 13.11
CA GLU A 20 37.14 -4.32 12.99
C GLU A 20 37.02 -5.13 14.28
N GLU A 21 37.11 -4.48 15.43
CA GLU A 21 36.95 -5.07 16.76
C GLU A 21 35.52 -5.58 16.99
N ASN A 22 34.53 -4.77 16.67
CA ASN A 22 33.12 -5.14 16.81
C ASN A 22 32.68 -6.22 15.81
N SER A 23 33.28 -6.22 14.61
CA SER A 23 33.08 -7.27 13.61
C SER A 23 33.62 -8.61 14.09
N ARG A 24 34.82 -8.65 14.67
CA ARG A 24 35.39 -9.87 15.27
C ARG A 24 34.56 -10.36 16.46
N ALA A 25 34.08 -9.46 17.31
CA ALA A 25 33.22 -9.81 18.44
C ALA A 25 31.88 -10.40 17.96
N PHE A 26 31.28 -9.80 16.94
CA PHE A 26 30.05 -10.29 16.36
C PHE A 26 30.22 -11.68 15.72
N LEU A 27 31.27 -11.90 14.92
CA LEU A 27 31.57 -13.20 14.34
C LEU A 27 31.86 -14.27 15.39
N SER A 28 32.54 -13.93 16.50
CA SER A 28 32.74 -14.81 17.64
C SER A 28 31.42 -15.22 18.30
N TYR A 29 30.49 -14.26 18.44
CA TYR A 29 29.14 -14.51 18.97
C TYR A 29 28.34 -15.44 18.03
N VAL A 30 28.36 -15.22 16.72
CA VAL A 30 27.72 -16.09 15.72
C VAL A 30 28.30 -17.52 15.79
N LYS A 31 29.62 -17.66 15.86
CA LYS A 31 30.33 -18.95 16.00
C LYS A 31 30.00 -19.69 17.31
N SER A 32 29.64 -18.97 18.37
CA SER A 32 29.29 -19.58 19.66
C SER A 32 27.97 -20.36 19.64
N GLY A 33 27.15 -20.19 18.58
CA GLY A 33 25.85 -20.85 18.41
C GLY A 33 24.77 -20.40 19.39
N LYS A 34 25.05 -19.38 20.22
CA LYS A 34 24.04 -18.77 21.09
C LYS A 34 23.01 -18.05 20.22
N ASP A 35 21.73 -18.24 20.56
CA ASP A 35 20.58 -17.60 19.87
C ASP A 35 20.48 -17.91 18.36
N LYS A 36 20.92 -19.12 17.96
CA LYS A 36 20.98 -19.55 16.56
C LYS A 36 19.65 -19.38 15.80
N ILE A 37 18.52 -19.74 16.44
CA ILE A 37 17.18 -19.62 15.84
C ILE A 37 16.84 -18.16 15.61
N LEU A 38 17.10 -17.29 16.59
CA LEU A 38 16.88 -15.86 16.49
C LEU A 38 17.75 -15.22 15.41
N LEU A 39 18.99 -15.67 15.28
CA LEU A 39 19.92 -15.18 14.25
C LEU A 39 19.46 -15.58 12.83
N GLN A 40 18.96 -16.81 12.65
CA GLN A 40 18.40 -17.27 11.37
C GLN A 40 17.16 -16.46 10.98
N GLU A 41 16.26 -16.19 11.93
CA GLU A 41 15.07 -15.36 11.72
C GLU A 41 15.45 -13.93 11.31
N LEU A 42 16.48 -13.34 11.95
CA LEU A 42 16.96 -12.01 11.64
C LEU A 42 17.70 -11.92 10.30
N ILE A 43 18.43 -12.96 9.92
CA ILE A 43 19.09 -13.04 8.60
C ILE A 43 18.02 -13.09 7.50
N GLN A 44 16.98 -13.93 7.67
CA GLN A 44 15.88 -14.01 6.71
C GLN A 44 15.17 -12.66 6.59
N GLU A 45 14.88 -12.00 7.71
CA GLU A 45 14.23 -10.68 7.75
C GLU A 45 15.06 -9.58 7.06
N VAL A 46 16.40 -9.68 7.10
CA VAL A 46 17.29 -8.72 6.43
C VAL A 46 17.44 -9.04 4.93
N LEU A 47 17.40 -10.31 4.55
CA LEU A 47 17.49 -10.75 3.14
C LEU A 47 16.19 -10.44 2.36
N ASP A 48 15.05 -10.38 3.05
CA ASP A 48 13.74 -10.03 2.46
C ASP A 48 13.56 -8.51 2.29
N ASP A 49 14.50 -7.67 2.77
CA ASP A 49 14.46 -6.22 2.62
C ASP A 49 15.05 -5.80 1.24
N PRO A 50 14.24 -5.21 0.33
CA PRO A 50 14.68 -4.89 -1.03
C PRO A 50 15.84 -3.88 -1.13
N ILE A 51 16.17 -3.17 -0.06
CA ILE A 51 17.28 -2.21 -0.01
C ILE A 51 18.64 -2.91 0.12
N ASP A 52 18.66 -4.14 0.62
CA ASP A 52 19.91 -4.85 0.93
C ASP A 52 20.28 -5.95 -0.11
N GLN A 53 19.51 -6.14 -1.19
CA GLN A 53 19.77 -7.18 -2.21
C GLN A 53 21.10 -7.02 -2.99
N HIS A 54 21.65 -5.81 -3.05
CA HIS A 54 22.98 -5.57 -3.69
C HIS A 54 24.17 -6.11 -2.89
N LEU A 55 23.95 -6.62 -1.68
CA LEU A 55 25.01 -7.12 -0.79
C LEU A 55 25.20 -8.63 -0.88
N LEU A 56 24.36 -9.34 -1.63
CA LEU A 56 24.47 -10.79 -1.88
C LEU A 56 25.60 -11.16 -2.83
N ASP A 57 26.28 -10.19 -3.44
CA ASP A 57 27.41 -10.42 -4.36
C ASP A 57 28.78 -10.48 -3.65
N ASP A 58 28.84 -10.41 -2.31
CA ASP A 58 30.10 -10.53 -1.56
C ASP A 58 30.48 -12.01 -1.35
N PRO A 59 31.55 -12.50 -2.02
CA PRO A 59 31.96 -13.90 -1.93
C PRO A 59 32.36 -14.34 -0.51
N THR A 60 32.77 -13.43 0.36
CA THR A 60 33.09 -13.72 1.76
C THR A 60 31.87 -14.02 2.60
N LEU A 61 30.75 -13.38 2.32
CA LEU A 61 29.47 -13.62 3.02
C LEU A 61 28.90 -14.99 2.62
N LEU A 62 28.94 -15.32 1.32
CA LEU A 62 28.50 -16.62 0.80
C LEU A 62 29.33 -17.78 1.35
N ALA A 63 30.65 -17.63 1.46
CA ALA A 63 31.50 -18.64 2.03
C ALA A 63 31.27 -18.89 3.53
N VAL A 64 30.88 -17.89 4.29
CA VAL A 64 30.50 -18.03 5.71
C VAL A 64 29.16 -18.73 5.87
N LEU A 65 28.22 -18.47 4.97
CA LEU A 65 26.90 -19.13 4.96
C LEU A 65 27.03 -20.61 4.55
N ASP A 66 27.79 -20.93 3.51
CA ASP A 66 28.03 -22.31 3.04
C ASP A 66 28.77 -23.18 4.08
N ASN A 67 29.80 -22.66 4.73
CA ASN A 67 30.51 -23.38 5.81
C ASN A 67 29.62 -23.68 7.02
N THR A 68 28.58 -22.87 7.23
CA THR A 68 27.62 -23.08 8.33
C THR A 68 26.60 -24.16 7.96
N TRP A 69 26.23 -24.30 6.68
CA TRP A 69 25.37 -25.36 6.15
C TRP A 69 26.07 -26.73 6.13
N ASP A 70 27.32 -26.82 5.72
CA ASP A 70 28.06 -28.07 5.65
C ASP A 70 28.34 -28.68 7.03
N GLN A 71 28.59 -27.86 8.07
CA GLN A 71 28.74 -28.35 9.43
C GLN A 71 27.43 -28.88 10.05
N LEU A 72 26.29 -28.46 9.56
CA LEU A 72 24.97 -28.94 10.00
C LEU A 72 24.62 -30.32 9.41
N HIS A 73 25.05 -30.62 8.20
CA HIS A 73 24.78 -31.91 7.54
C HIS A 73 25.66 -33.04 8.06
N LEU A 74 26.87 -32.75 8.58
CA LEU A 74 27.81 -33.76 9.09
C LEU A 74 27.47 -34.33 10.48
N GLN A 75 26.55 -33.71 11.22
CA GLN A 75 26.17 -34.21 12.56
C GLN A 75 24.95 -35.17 12.57
N ILE A 76 24.29 -35.38 11.46
CA ILE A 76 23.04 -36.16 11.38
C ILE A 76 23.25 -37.64 11.01
N ASN A 77 24.42 -38.03 10.48
CA ASN A 77 24.67 -39.40 9.99
C ASN A 77 25.89 -40.05 10.63
N LYS A 78 25.73 -40.70 11.79
CA LYS A 78 26.59 -41.80 12.25
C LYS A 78 25.77 -43.07 12.47
N PRO A 79 25.95 -44.12 11.67
CA PRO A 79 25.27 -45.39 11.90
C PRO A 79 25.92 -46.14 13.05
N LYS A 80 25.16 -46.54 14.07
CA LYS A 80 25.58 -47.48 15.09
C LYS A 80 25.19 -48.89 14.67
N THR A 81 26.19 -49.71 14.40
CA THR A 81 26.04 -51.19 14.26
C THR A 81 25.71 -51.80 15.61
N ARG A 82 24.69 -52.65 15.67
CA ARG A 82 24.38 -53.50 16.80
C ARG A 82 24.25 -54.95 16.40
N SER A 83 24.95 -55.78 17.18
CA SER A 83 24.91 -57.23 17.17
C SER A 83 23.55 -57.76 17.64
N LEU A 84 23.05 -58.78 16.94
CA LEU A 84 21.85 -59.50 17.26
C LEU A 84 22.21 -60.68 18.17
N TRP A 85 21.44 -60.88 19.26
CA TRP A 85 21.00 -62.17 19.80
C TRP A 85 20.60 -62.10 21.29
N ASP A 86 19.28 -62.17 21.52
CA ASP A 86 18.72 -62.75 22.74
C ASP A 86 17.17 -62.92 22.61
N TRP A 87 16.71 -64.12 22.41
CA TRP A 87 15.30 -64.42 22.17
C TRP A 87 14.36 -64.11 23.34
N LYS A 88 14.84 -64.04 24.54
CA LYS A 88 14.03 -63.60 25.68
C LYS A 88 13.70 -62.13 25.69
N ARG A 89 14.43 -61.32 24.95
CA ARG A 89 14.17 -59.86 24.78
C ARG A 89 13.18 -59.57 23.67
N ILE A 90 12.96 -60.49 22.72
CA ILE A 90 12.03 -60.32 21.56
C ILE A 90 10.57 -60.25 22.03
N GLY A 91 10.18 -61.04 23.06
CA GLY A 91 8.84 -60.98 23.65
C GLY A 91 8.51 -59.67 24.35
N ALA A 92 9.51 -59.07 25.03
CA ALA A 92 9.35 -57.77 25.70
C ALA A 92 9.31 -56.60 24.67
N ILE A 93 10.03 -56.75 23.54
CA ILE A 93 10.04 -55.74 22.49
C ILE A 93 8.69 -55.79 21.73
N ALA A 94 8.11 -56.98 21.48
CA ALA A 94 6.80 -57.09 20.83
C ALA A 94 5.68 -56.49 21.68
N ALA A 95 5.69 -56.70 23.01
CA ALA A 95 4.76 -56.04 23.93
C ALA A 95 4.92 -54.52 24.00
N ALA A 96 6.19 -54.03 23.96
CA ALA A 96 6.46 -52.61 23.91
C ALA A 96 6.04 -51.94 22.57
N ILE A 97 6.21 -52.65 21.47
CA ILE A 97 5.76 -52.16 20.13
C ILE A 97 4.23 -52.13 20.06
N ILE A 98 3.52 -53.16 20.60
CA ILE A 98 2.07 -53.14 20.67
C ILE A 98 1.57 -52.01 21.60
N GLY A 99 2.24 -51.80 22.74
CA GLY A 99 1.96 -50.67 23.63
C GLY A 99 2.18 -49.32 22.95
N LEU A 100 3.28 -49.17 22.22
CA LEU A 100 3.58 -47.95 21.46
C LEU A 100 2.63 -47.74 20.28
N LEU A 101 2.18 -48.79 19.64
CA LEU A 101 1.16 -48.69 18.59
C LEU A 101 -0.21 -48.32 19.16
N PHE A 102 -0.57 -48.82 20.37
CA PHE A 102 -1.79 -48.40 21.04
C PHE A 102 -1.70 -46.95 21.56
N ILE A 103 -0.55 -46.55 22.13
CA ILE A 103 -0.30 -45.18 22.57
C ILE A 103 -0.21 -44.26 21.34
N GLY A 104 0.48 -44.67 20.28
CA GLY A 104 0.54 -43.92 19.00
C GLY A 104 -0.83 -43.75 18.36
N ARG A 105 -1.66 -44.81 18.35
CA ARG A 105 -3.04 -44.74 17.85
C ARG A 105 -3.94 -43.90 18.77
N TRP A 106 -3.69 -43.90 20.07
CA TRP A 106 -4.40 -43.04 21.02
C TRP A 106 -3.99 -41.57 20.86
N PHE A 107 -2.69 -41.30 20.67
CA PHE A 107 -2.21 -39.95 20.30
C PHE A 107 -2.74 -39.48 18.93
N LEU A 108 -2.73 -40.31 17.90
CA LEU A 108 -3.30 -40.00 16.59
C LEU A 108 -4.84 -39.87 16.62
N ALA A 109 -5.52 -40.55 17.57
CA ALA A 109 -6.95 -40.41 17.80
C ALA A 109 -7.31 -39.15 18.62
N VAL A 110 -6.37 -38.66 19.45
CA VAL A 110 -6.55 -37.43 20.21
C VAL A 110 -6.28 -36.18 19.33
N GLU A 111 -5.39 -36.30 18.32
CA GLU A 111 -5.15 -35.21 17.37
C GLU A 111 -6.23 -35.06 16.28
N ASN A 112 -7.13 -36.05 16.13
CA ASN A 112 -8.32 -35.91 15.28
C ASN A 112 -9.55 -35.32 16.01
N LYS A 113 -9.36 -34.52 17.06
CA LYS A 113 -10.27 -33.40 17.22
C LYS A 113 -10.00 -32.51 16.03
N SER A 114 -10.84 -32.66 14.99
CA SER A 114 -10.95 -31.65 13.93
C SER A 114 -10.92 -30.30 14.64
N VAL A 115 -9.78 -29.63 14.58
CA VAL A 115 -9.78 -28.18 14.65
C VAL A 115 -10.76 -27.84 13.53
N ALA A 116 -11.98 -27.47 13.93
CA ALA A 116 -12.94 -26.91 13.00
C ALA A 116 -12.11 -25.96 12.13
N PRO A 117 -12.16 -26.03 10.79
CA PRO A 117 -11.35 -25.19 9.97
C PRO A 117 -11.55 -23.79 10.56
N GLN A 118 -10.50 -23.23 11.15
CA GLN A 118 -10.52 -21.83 11.53
C GLN A 118 -11.01 -21.16 10.29
N ALA A 119 -12.25 -20.68 10.33
CA ALA A 119 -12.88 -20.02 9.21
C ALA A 119 -11.80 -19.10 8.68
N ALA A 120 -11.33 -19.35 7.47
CA ALA A 120 -10.20 -18.66 6.88
C ALA A 120 -10.45 -17.19 7.22
N GLN A 121 -9.67 -16.68 8.17
CA GLN A 121 -9.83 -15.29 8.57
C GLN A 121 -9.67 -14.56 7.27
N ASN A 122 -10.77 -14.01 6.76
CA ASN A 122 -10.74 -13.22 5.54
C ASN A 122 -9.87 -12.01 5.85
N VAL A 123 -8.56 -12.19 5.69
CA VAL A 123 -7.58 -11.14 5.93
C VAL A 123 -7.88 -10.06 4.91
N ILE A 124 -8.42 -8.95 5.39
CA ILE A 124 -8.68 -7.78 4.57
C ILE A 124 -7.31 -7.12 4.33
N SER A 125 -6.76 -7.39 3.16
CA SER A 125 -5.47 -6.84 2.76
C SER A 125 -5.58 -5.35 2.48
N PRO A 126 -4.52 -4.56 2.75
CA PRO A 126 -4.44 -3.18 2.34
C PRO A 126 -4.54 -3.04 0.81
N GLY A 127 -4.85 -1.83 0.37
CA GLY A 127 -4.87 -1.50 -1.04
C GLY A 127 -3.48 -1.60 -1.69
N LYS A 128 -3.46 -1.49 -3.01
CA LYS A 128 -2.25 -1.62 -3.84
C LYS A 128 -2.16 -0.53 -4.89
N GLN A 129 -0.97 -0.37 -5.47
CA GLN A 129 -0.79 0.48 -6.63
C GLN A 129 -1.27 -0.25 -7.89
N SER A 130 -2.43 0.14 -8.40
CA SER A 130 -3.10 -0.45 -9.56
C SER A 130 -4.09 0.54 -10.16
N ALA A 131 -4.33 0.42 -11.47
CA ALA A 131 -5.38 1.14 -12.19
C ALA A 131 -5.74 0.43 -13.49
N THR A 132 -6.87 0.83 -14.07
CA THR A 132 -7.27 0.47 -15.44
C THR A 132 -7.18 1.72 -16.33
N LEU A 133 -6.40 1.62 -17.40
CA LEU A 133 -6.36 2.62 -18.46
C LEU A 133 -7.35 2.22 -19.54
N THR A 134 -8.34 3.07 -19.79
CA THR A 134 -9.28 2.93 -20.93
C THR A 134 -8.85 3.93 -22.00
N LEU A 135 -8.49 3.43 -23.19
CA LEU A 135 -8.11 4.23 -24.34
C LEU A 135 -9.34 4.81 -25.04
N ALA A 136 -9.13 5.81 -25.91
CA ALA A 136 -10.18 6.45 -26.70
C ALA A 136 -11.00 5.47 -27.54
N ASN A 137 -10.37 4.40 -28.03
CA ASN A 137 -11.03 3.32 -28.78
C ASN A 137 -11.81 2.31 -27.89
N GLY A 138 -11.86 2.54 -26.56
CA GLY A 138 -12.54 1.69 -25.60
C GLY A 138 -11.71 0.49 -25.09
N LYS A 139 -10.50 0.27 -25.60
CA LYS A 139 -9.61 -0.79 -25.12
C LYS A 139 -9.19 -0.53 -23.67
N GLN A 140 -9.33 -1.53 -22.82
CA GLN A 140 -8.94 -1.47 -21.42
C GLN A 140 -7.64 -2.23 -21.16
N ILE A 141 -6.76 -1.62 -20.37
CA ILE A 141 -5.45 -2.16 -19.98
C ILE A 141 -5.33 -2.10 -18.46
N ARG A 142 -5.18 -3.27 -17.82
CA ARG A 142 -4.92 -3.37 -16.39
C ARG A 142 -3.43 -3.19 -16.10
N LEU A 143 -3.08 -2.08 -15.46
CA LEU A 143 -1.68 -1.63 -15.35
C LEU A 143 -0.82 -2.48 -14.41
N HIS A 144 -1.39 -3.16 -13.40
CA HIS A 144 -0.63 -4.03 -12.52
C HIS A 144 -0.29 -5.39 -13.15
N GLU A 145 -1.08 -5.82 -14.14
CA GLU A 145 -0.88 -7.09 -14.86
C GLU A 145 0.07 -6.94 -16.05
N THR A 146 0.36 -5.71 -16.47
CA THR A 146 1.19 -5.41 -17.63
C THR A 146 2.66 -5.24 -17.23
N GLN A 147 3.55 -5.83 -18.02
CA GLN A 147 4.99 -5.63 -17.88
C GLN A 147 5.40 -4.18 -18.12
N ASN A 148 6.54 -3.77 -17.57
CA ASN A 148 7.11 -2.46 -17.84
C ASN A 148 7.52 -2.36 -19.33
N GLY A 149 7.50 -1.15 -19.87
CA GLY A 149 7.83 -0.87 -21.25
C GLY A 149 6.64 -0.34 -22.04
N GLN A 150 6.71 -0.43 -23.36
CA GLN A 150 5.68 0.09 -24.27
C GLN A 150 4.39 -0.71 -24.13
N LEU A 151 3.28 -0.04 -23.82
CA LEU A 151 1.95 -0.61 -23.68
C LEU A 151 1.14 -0.48 -24.96
N VAL A 152 1.20 0.69 -25.58
CA VAL A 152 0.43 1.06 -26.77
C VAL A 152 1.24 2.03 -27.63
N GLU A 153 1.13 1.86 -28.94
CA GLU A 153 1.50 2.87 -29.94
C GLU A 153 0.36 2.98 -30.94
N GLU A 154 -0.36 4.10 -30.91
CA GLU A 154 -1.53 4.34 -31.76
C GLU A 154 -1.65 5.83 -32.06
N SER A 155 -2.02 6.19 -33.28
CA SER A 155 -2.25 7.58 -33.71
C SER A 155 -1.08 8.53 -33.41
N GLY A 156 0.18 8.04 -33.45
CA GLY A 156 1.36 8.85 -33.14
C GLY A 156 1.58 9.12 -31.67
N ILE A 157 0.93 8.36 -30.79
CA ILE A 157 1.09 8.42 -29.34
C ILE A 157 1.63 7.10 -28.86
N ARG A 158 2.73 7.17 -28.10
CA ARG A 158 3.30 6.03 -27.41
C ARG A 158 2.99 6.16 -25.92
N ILE A 159 2.36 5.13 -25.35
CA ILE A 159 2.12 5.02 -23.92
C ILE A 159 3.06 3.93 -23.38
N SER A 160 3.89 4.26 -22.42
CA SER A 160 4.80 3.34 -21.77
C SER A 160 4.63 3.35 -20.25
N LYS A 161 4.94 2.21 -19.62
CA LYS A 161 4.99 2.06 -18.17
C LYS A 161 6.45 1.96 -17.74
N THR A 162 6.85 2.82 -16.83
CA THR A 162 8.21 2.83 -16.27
C THR A 162 8.42 1.71 -15.23
N THR A 163 9.65 1.50 -14.80
CA THR A 163 10.01 0.49 -13.79
C THR A 163 9.40 0.78 -12.42
N ASP A 164 9.19 2.05 -12.09
CA ASP A 164 8.46 2.50 -10.90
C ASP A 164 6.92 2.51 -11.08
N GLY A 165 6.44 1.95 -12.22
CA GLY A 165 5.02 1.76 -12.50
C GLY A 165 4.28 3.00 -13.00
N GLN A 166 4.96 4.12 -13.27
CA GLN A 166 4.33 5.34 -13.77
C GLN A 166 4.01 5.23 -15.26
N LEU A 167 2.86 5.76 -15.69
CA LEU A 167 2.55 5.93 -17.12
C LEU A 167 3.23 7.19 -17.66
N ILE A 168 3.86 7.06 -18.83
CA ILE A 168 4.44 8.16 -19.61
C ILE A 168 3.81 8.19 -20.99
N TYR A 169 3.49 9.39 -21.45
CA TYR A 169 2.99 9.69 -22.80
C TYR A 169 4.08 10.36 -23.63
N GLU A 170 4.38 9.78 -24.79
CA GLU A 170 5.26 10.37 -25.80
C GLU A 170 4.44 10.61 -27.06
N VAL A 171 4.34 11.86 -27.51
CA VAL A 171 3.64 12.23 -28.72
C VAL A 171 4.64 12.33 -29.87
N SER A 172 4.56 11.40 -30.82
CA SER A 172 5.53 11.28 -31.95
C SER A 172 5.06 11.93 -33.25
N GLY A 173 3.87 12.55 -33.29
CA GLY A 173 3.30 13.07 -34.53
C GLY A 173 2.35 14.26 -34.35
N LYS A 174 1.95 14.87 -35.47
CA LYS A 174 0.85 15.85 -35.47
C LYS A 174 -0.46 15.09 -35.30
N THR A 175 -1.09 15.20 -34.16
CA THR A 175 -2.48 14.75 -33.97
C THR A 175 -3.38 15.64 -34.82
N GLN A 176 -3.84 15.12 -35.96
CA GLN A 176 -4.90 15.74 -36.79
C GLN A 176 -6.17 14.92 -36.56
N GLY A 177 -7.19 15.51 -35.96
CA GLY A 177 -8.48 14.84 -35.75
C GLY A 177 -9.22 15.31 -34.50
N GLU A 178 -10.27 14.58 -34.16
CA GLU A 178 -11.00 14.76 -32.91
C GLU A 178 -10.09 14.54 -31.71
N ILE A 179 -10.36 15.24 -30.59
CA ILE A 179 -9.57 15.14 -29.36
C ILE A 179 -9.87 13.78 -28.72
N GLU A 180 -8.99 12.82 -28.97
CA GLU A 180 -9.07 11.52 -28.32
C GLU A 180 -8.85 11.66 -26.80
N GLN A 181 -9.71 11.01 -26.00
CA GLN A 181 -9.61 11.02 -24.55
C GLN A 181 -9.35 9.63 -24.00
N ASN A 182 -8.40 9.55 -23.08
CA ASN A 182 -8.17 8.38 -22.26
C ASN A 182 -8.76 8.59 -20.86
N THR A 183 -9.10 7.49 -20.21
CA THR A 183 -9.58 7.50 -18.83
C THR A 183 -8.73 6.55 -17.99
N LEU A 184 -8.14 7.07 -16.92
CA LEU A 184 -7.47 6.29 -15.89
C LEU A 184 -8.42 6.12 -14.71
N SER A 185 -8.71 4.87 -14.31
CA SER A 185 -9.63 4.57 -13.22
C SER A 185 -8.99 3.65 -12.18
N THR A 186 -9.19 3.97 -10.91
CA THR A 186 -8.86 3.15 -9.75
C THR A 186 -10.15 2.61 -9.13
N THR A 187 -10.16 1.36 -8.74
CA THR A 187 -11.23 0.79 -7.91
C THR A 187 -10.97 1.03 -6.42
N LYS A 188 -11.89 0.64 -5.55
CA LYS A 188 -11.61 0.59 -4.11
C LYS A 188 -10.38 -0.29 -3.87
N GLY A 189 -9.49 0.14 -3.00
CA GLY A 189 -8.22 -0.52 -2.72
C GLY A 189 -7.14 -0.31 -3.77
N GLU A 190 -7.31 0.64 -4.68
CA GLU A 190 -6.31 0.94 -5.70
C GLU A 190 -5.95 2.42 -5.70
N THR A 191 -4.66 2.73 -5.88
CA THR A 191 -4.16 4.09 -6.14
C THR A 191 -3.21 4.04 -7.31
N TYR A 192 -3.05 5.15 -8.02
CA TYR A 192 -2.11 5.20 -9.13
C TYR A 192 -1.50 6.59 -9.32
N ARG A 193 -0.29 6.63 -9.90
CA ARG A 193 0.38 7.87 -10.26
C ARG A 193 0.60 7.90 -11.77
N ILE A 194 0.26 9.04 -12.39
CA ILE A 194 0.41 9.25 -13.84
C ILE A 194 1.11 10.58 -14.11
N LYS A 195 1.91 10.61 -15.15
CA LYS A 195 2.42 11.84 -15.77
C LYS A 195 1.66 12.10 -17.06
N LEU A 196 0.91 13.19 -17.10
CA LEU A 196 0.13 13.62 -18.26
C LEU A 196 1.03 14.12 -19.40
N PRO A 197 0.48 14.27 -20.65
CA PRO A 197 1.24 14.70 -21.82
C PRO A 197 1.92 16.08 -21.70
N ASP A 198 1.39 16.96 -20.84
CA ASP A 198 1.97 18.29 -20.55
C ASP A 198 3.05 18.26 -19.47
N GLY A 199 3.35 17.09 -18.89
CA GLY A 199 4.27 16.92 -17.80
C GLY A 199 3.65 17.05 -16.42
N THR A 200 2.37 17.39 -16.29
CA THR A 200 1.62 17.41 -15.03
C THR A 200 1.63 16.04 -14.38
N GLN A 201 1.92 15.98 -13.08
CA GLN A 201 1.84 14.75 -12.30
C GLN A 201 0.52 14.69 -11.54
N VAL A 202 -0.11 13.52 -11.57
CA VAL A 202 -1.39 13.30 -10.87
C VAL A 202 -1.31 12.00 -10.07
N TRP A 203 -1.65 12.08 -8.80
CA TRP A 203 -1.93 10.92 -7.96
C TRP A 203 -3.44 10.74 -7.89
N LEU A 204 -3.90 9.55 -8.20
CA LEU A 204 -5.32 9.19 -8.20
C LEU A 204 -5.58 8.27 -7.00
N ASN A 205 -6.46 8.70 -6.09
CA ASN A 205 -6.79 7.94 -4.90
C ASN A 205 -7.76 6.79 -5.21
N ALA A 206 -8.12 5.97 -4.23
CA ALA A 206 -9.01 4.83 -4.39
C ALA A 206 -10.42 5.25 -4.84
N ALA A 207 -11.04 4.41 -5.67
CA ALA A 207 -12.37 4.66 -6.25
C ALA A 207 -12.49 6.00 -6.99
N SER A 208 -11.51 6.31 -7.84
CA SER A 208 -11.43 7.58 -8.56
C SER A 208 -11.22 7.36 -10.06
N SER A 209 -11.54 8.36 -10.85
CA SER A 209 -11.38 8.33 -12.32
C SER A 209 -10.96 9.70 -12.85
N LEU A 210 -9.96 9.70 -13.73
CA LEU A 210 -9.47 10.89 -14.42
C LEU A 210 -9.56 10.69 -15.93
N SER A 211 -10.38 11.52 -16.62
CA SER A 211 -10.42 11.60 -18.07
C SER A 211 -9.61 12.78 -18.55
N TYR A 212 -8.77 12.56 -19.54
CA TYR A 212 -7.83 13.56 -20.07
C TYR A 212 -7.55 13.30 -21.56
N PRO A 213 -7.30 14.36 -22.35
CA PRO A 213 -6.93 14.22 -23.73
C PRO A 213 -5.54 13.61 -23.88
N VAL A 214 -5.36 12.80 -24.91
CA VAL A 214 -4.07 12.19 -25.26
C VAL A 214 -2.99 13.23 -25.58
N SER A 215 -3.40 14.45 -25.96
CA SER A 215 -2.54 15.61 -26.16
C SER A 215 -3.29 16.90 -25.86
N PHE A 216 -2.61 17.86 -25.24
CA PHE A 216 -3.12 19.22 -25.00
C PHE A 216 -2.72 20.21 -26.10
N ALA A 217 -1.97 19.74 -27.12
CA ALA A 217 -1.55 20.58 -28.22
C ALA A 217 -2.76 21.15 -28.99
N ASN A 218 -2.66 22.41 -29.43
CA ASN A 218 -3.71 23.13 -30.14
C ASN A 218 -5.03 23.36 -29.38
N GLN A 219 -5.07 23.11 -28.07
CA GLN A 219 -6.20 23.46 -27.22
C GLN A 219 -5.96 24.80 -26.52
N LYS A 220 -7.05 25.52 -26.23
CA LYS A 220 -6.98 26.78 -25.49
C LYS A 220 -6.59 26.57 -24.05
N ASP A 221 -7.12 25.51 -23.45
CA ASP A 221 -6.93 25.14 -22.04
C ASP A 221 -6.59 23.65 -21.94
N ARG A 222 -5.84 23.25 -20.93
CA ARG A 222 -5.55 21.84 -20.59
C ARG A 222 -6.64 21.32 -19.66
N THR A 223 -7.71 20.78 -20.23
CA THR A 223 -8.87 20.37 -19.46
C THR A 223 -8.87 18.87 -19.17
N VAL A 224 -9.10 18.50 -17.91
CA VAL A 224 -9.31 17.14 -17.43
C VAL A 224 -10.58 17.05 -16.60
N THR A 225 -11.18 15.86 -16.54
CA THR A 225 -12.38 15.60 -15.73
C THR A 225 -12.07 14.59 -14.64
N LEU A 226 -12.38 14.92 -13.40
CA LEU A 226 -12.15 14.10 -12.21
C LEU A 226 -13.48 13.66 -11.57
N THR A 227 -13.53 12.37 -11.21
CA THR A 227 -14.49 11.82 -10.26
C THR A 227 -13.71 11.19 -9.13
N GLY A 228 -14.10 11.41 -7.87
CA GLY A 228 -13.34 10.92 -6.71
C GLY A 228 -12.27 11.91 -6.25
N GLU A 229 -11.06 11.46 -5.94
CA GLU A 229 -10.01 12.29 -5.36
C GLU A 229 -8.69 12.16 -6.11
N ALA A 230 -8.07 13.31 -6.38
CA ALA A 230 -6.75 13.39 -6.96
C ALA A 230 -5.93 14.56 -6.40
N TYR A 231 -4.62 14.34 -6.29
CA TYR A 231 -3.63 15.36 -6.03
C TYR A 231 -2.88 15.68 -7.32
N PHE A 232 -2.68 16.95 -7.60
CA PHE A 232 -2.10 17.47 -8.82
C PHE A 232 -0.85 18.30 -8.54
N GLU A 233 0.22 18.00 -9.27
CA GLU A 233 1.39 18.89 -9.44
C GLU A 233 1.41 19.35 -10.90
N VAL A 234 0.78 20.48 -11.15
CA VAL A 234 0.55 20.97 -12.51
C VAL A 234 1.81 21.62 -13.08
N ALA A 235 2.21 21.21 -14.27
CA ALA A 235 3.30 21.83 -15.01
C ALA A 235 2.99 23.31 -15.30
N LYS A 236 3.96 24.21 -15.04
CA LYS A 236 3.79 25.67 -15.19
C LYS A 236 3.65 26.05 -16.65
N ASP A 237 2.49 26.59 -17.01
CA ASP A 237 2.23 27.22 -18.30
C ASP A 237 1.19 28.34 -18.15
N ALA A 238 1.68 29.60 -18.21
CA ALA A 238 0.83 30.78 -18.09
C ALA A 238 -0.04 31.04 -19.36
N LYS A 239 0.34 30.46 -20.50
CA LYS A 239 -0.37 30.68 -21.78
C LYS A 239 -1.50 29.69 -21.97
N GLN A 240 -1.40 28.48 -21.38
CA GLN A 240 -2.38 27.43 -21.51
C GLN A 240 -2.82 26.95 -20.12
N PRO A 241 -3.85 27.56 -19.52
CA PRO A 241 -4.33 27.21 -18.20
C PRO A 241 -4.71 25.73 -18.09
N PHE A 242 -4.50 25.15 -16.89
CA PHE A 242 -4.95 23.80 -16.56
C PHE A 242 -6.28 23.86 -15.83
N ILE A 243 -7.24 23.06 -16.23
CA ILE A 243 -8.60 23.08 -15.72
C ILE A 243 -8.99 21.68 -15.28
N VAL A 244 -9.37 21.52 -14.00
CA VAL A 244 -10.00 20.30 -13.48
C VAL A 244 -11.50 20.53 -13.37
N GLN A 245 -12.29 19.75 -14.08
CA GLN A 245 -13.73 19.66 -13.92
C GLN A 245 -14.05 18.54 -12.93
N ALA A 246 -14.74 18.84 -11.83
CA ALA A 246 -15.07 17.88 -10.79
C ALA A 246 -16.46 18.18 -10.21
N ALA A 247 -17.42 17.30 -10.44
CA ALA A 247 -18.84 17.56 -10.15
C ALA A 247 -19.27 18.92 -10.72
N ASP A 248 -19.89 19.76 -9.90
CA ASP A 248 -20.38 21.09 -10.32
C ASP A 248 -19.33 22.21 -10.14
N GLN A 249 -18.05 21.86 -9.97
CA GLN A 249 -17.00 22.86 -9.85
C GLN A 249 -15.96 22.75 -10.98
N GLN A 250 -15.34 23.88 -11.26
CA GLN A 250 -14.17 24.01 -12.13
C GLN A 250 -13.03 24.62 -11.34
N VAL A 251 -11.86 23.97 -11.37
CA VAL A 251 -10.64 24.42 -10.74
C VAL A 251 -9.65 24.83 -11.81
N LYS A 252 -9.27 26.12 -11.87
CA LYS A 252 -8.36 26.69 -12.88
C LYS A 252 -7.05 27.13 -12.27
N VAL A 253 -5.94 26.68 -12.86
CA VAL A 253 -4.58 26.96 -12.40
C VAL A 253 -3.61 27.20 -13.57
N LEU A 254 -2.40 27.75 -13.27
CA LEU A 254 -1.34 27.99 -14.25
C LEU A 254 -0.04 27.22 -13.95
N GLY A 255 0.00 26.48 -12.80
CA GLY A 255 1.19 25.77 -12.32
C GLY A 255 1.18 25.75 -10.80
N THR A 256 0.61 24.74 -10.20
CA THR A 256 0.06 24.77 -8.84
C THR A 256 0.04 23.36 -8.27
N HIS A 257 0.23 23.22 -6.96
CA HIS A 257 0.06 21.98 -6.22
C HIS A 257 -1.23 22.03 -5.41
N PHE A 258 -2.17 21.13 -5.67
CA PHE A 258 -3.47 21.14 -5.01
C PHE A 258 -4.12 19.75 -5.02
N ASN A 259 -5.03 19.53 -4.07
CA ASN A 259 -5.85 18.34 -3.97
C ASN A 259 -7.31 18.67 -4.28
N VAL A 260 -8.00 17.79 -5.01
CA VAL A 260 -9.45 17.87 -5.24
C VAL A 260 -10.08 16.58 -4.74
N ASN A 261 -11.05 16.70 -3.83
CA ASN A 261 -11.88 15.61 -3.34
C ASN A 261 -13.35 15.88 -3.77
N SER A 262 -13.83 15.06 -4.70
CA SER A 262 -15.16 15.17 -5.29
C SER A 262 -15.95 13.85 -5.21
N TYR A 263 -15.70 13.03 -4.18
CA TYR A 263 -16.48 11.83 -3.95
C TYR A 263 -17.95 12.17 -3.67
N ALA A 264 -18.85 11.44 -4.30
CA ALA A 264 -20.28 11.68 -4.16
C ALA A 264 -20.85 11.36 -2.77
N ASP A 265 -20.14 10.53 -1.99
CA ASP A 265 -20.48 10.16 -0.61
C ASP A 265 -19.88 11.12 0.44
N GLU A 266 -19.17 12.18 0.02
CA GLU A 266 -18.72 13.25 0.89
C GLU A 266 -19.75 14.39 0.96
N SER A 267 -19.73 15.15 2.06
CA SER A 267 -20.68 16.23 2.32
C SER A 267 -20.50 17.47 1.43
N ALA A 268 -19.36 17.59 0.78
CA ALA A 268 -19.00 18.70 -0.09
C ALA A 268 -17.86 18.31 -1.02
N VAL A 269 -17.79 18.95 -2.19
CA VAL A 269 -16.59 18.93 -3.03
C VAL A 269 -15.57 19.88 -2.43
N GLN A 270 -14.33 19.40 -2.26
CA GLN A 270 -13.27 20.16 -1.58
C GLN A 270 -12.08 20.34 -2.53
N THR A 271 -11.53 21.55 -2.57
CA THR A 271 -10.26 21.84 -3.25
C THR A 271 -9.32 22.51 -2.26
N THR A 272 -8.18 21.89 -2.01
CA THR A 272 -7.16 22.36 -1.07
C THR A 272 -5.92 22.80 -1.82
N LEU A 273 -5.45 24.02 -1.57
CA LEU A 273 -4.27 24.59 -2.19
C LEU A 273 -3.05 24.43 -1.30
N LEU A 274 -1.97 23.83 -1.85
CA LEU A 274 -0.69 23.67 -1.19
C LEU A 274 0.33 24.73 -1.64
N GLU A 275 0.49 24.91 -2.97
CA GLU A 275 1.43 25.85 -3.55
C GLU A 275 0.84 26.54 -4.79
N GLY A 276 1.10 27.83 -4.95
CA GLY A 276 0.71 28.60 -6.12
C GLY A 276 -0.60 29.35 -5.92
N ARG A 277 -1.52 29.29 -6.88
CA ARG A 277 -2.80 29.97 -6.86
C ARG A 277 -3.86 29.15 -7.59
N VAL A 278 -5.03 29.03 -6.99
CA VAL A 278 -6.20 28.31 -7.54
C VAL A 278 -7.39 29.23 -7.65
N GLN A 279 -8.02 29.25 -8.82
CA GLN A 279 -9.37 29.80 -8.96
C GLN A 279 -10.37 28.64 -9.01
N VAL A 280 -11.26 28.60 -8.01
CA VAL A 280 -12.40 27.68 -8.01
C VAL A 280 -13.65 28.44 -8.46
N SER A 281 -14.42 27.82 -9.34
CA SER A 281 -15.69 28.38 -9.81
C SER A 281 -16.78 27.31 -9.82
N SER A 282 -18.00 27.70 -9.45
CA SER A 282 -19.20 26.87 -9.52
C SER A 282 -20.39 27.78 -9.77
N HIS A 283 -21.17 27.47 -10.80
CA HIS A 283 -22.27 28.33 -11.25
C HIS A 283 -21.80 29.79 -11.43
N ASN A 284 -22.38 30.72 -10.72
CA ASN A 284 -22.05 32.17 -10.78
C ASN A 284 -21.05 32.59 -9.68
N GLN A 285 -20.52 31.65 -8.87
CA GLN A 285 -19.58 31.96 -7.80
C GLN A 285 -18.16 31.70 -8.27
N LYS A 286 -17.24 32.56 -7.84
CA LYS A 286 -15.79 32.42 -8.07
C LYS A 286 -15.05 32.72 -6.78
N LEU A 287 -14.02 31.93 -6.50
CA LEU A 287 -13.21 32.02 -5.32
C LEU A 287 -11.74 31.84 -5.69
N LEU A 288 -10.87 32.66 -5.12
CA LEU A 288 -9.41 32.48 -5.24
C LEU A 288 -8.90 31.93 -3.92
N LEU A 289 -8.11 30.85 -4.01
CA LEU A 289 -7.44 30.27 -2.84
C LEU A 289 -5.99 30.74 -2.76
N ALA A 290 -5.53 30.99 -1.54
CA ALA A 290 -4.14 31.10 -1.15
C ALA A 290 -3.63 29.77 -0.60
N PRO A 291 -2.30 29.50 -0.58
CA PRO A 291 -1.73 28.32 0.05
C PRO A 291 -2.19 28.15 1.50
N GLY A 292 -2.57 26.93 1.89
CA GLY A 292 -3.15 26.62 3.19
C GLY A 292 -4.67 26.87 3.29
N GLU A 293 -5.35 27.18 2.18
CA GLU A 293 -6.81 27.31 2.15
C GLU A 293 -7.48 26.14 1.43
N GLN A 294 -8.67 25.80 1.89
CA GLN A 294 -9.55 24.83 1.27
C GLN A 294 -10.90 25.47 0.90
N SER A 295 -11.34 25.28 -0.34
CA SER A 295 -12.72 25.57 -0.72
C SER A 295 -13.63 24.39 -0.44
N ARG A 296 -14.87 24.66 -0.05
CA ARG A 296 -15.96 23.69 0.10
C ARG A 296 -17.17 24.12 -0.72
N LEU A 297 -17.55 23.29 -1.68
CA LEU A 297 -18.78 23.42 -2.44
C LEU A 297 -19.78 22.41 -1.90
N THR A 298 -20.82 22.88 -1.22
CA THR A 298 -21.88 22.03 -0.68
C THR A 298 -22.87 21.61 -1.75
N ALA A 299 -23.66 20.56 -1.49
CA ALA A 299 -24.75 20.12 -2.39
C ALA A 299 -25.79 21.21 -2.67
N HIS A 300 -25.90 22.23 -1.81
CA HIS A 300 -26.78 23.40 -2.02
C HIS A 300 -26.11 24.50 -2.87
N GLY A 301 -24.96 24.24 -3.47
CA GLY A 301 -24.26 25.18 -4.34
C GLY A 301 -23.56 26.34 -3.61
N VAL A 302 -23.35 26.24 -2.30
CA VAL A 302 -22.64 27.27 -1.53
C VAL A 302 -21.13 26.98 -1.60
N LEU A 303 -20.37 27.93 -2.17
CA LEU A 303 -18.92 27.89 -2.28
C LEU A 303 -18.29 28.83 -1.24
N LYS A 304 -17.50 28.28 -0.32
CA LYS A 304 -16.76 29.03 0.72
C LYS A 304 -15.32 28.53 0.85
N SER A 305 -14.40 29.35 1.35
CA SER A 305 -13.05 28.93 1.76
C SER A 305 -12.83 29.10 3.24
N HIS A 306 -11.87 28.35 3.76
CA HIS A 306 -11.36 28.45 5.14
C HIS A 306 -9.89 27.98 5.15
N PRO A 307 -9.08 28.48 6.10
CA PRO A 307 -7.75 27.95 6.36
C PRO A 307 -7.82 26.50 6.85
N ILE A 308 -6.83 25.67 6.47
CA ILE A 308 -6.75 24.28 6.89
C ILE A 308 -5.28 23.85 6.98
N ASP A 309 -4.97 22.88 7.86
CA ASP A 309 -3.74 22.12 7.75
C ASP A 309 -3.82 21.21 6.50
N THR A 310 -2.87 21.36 5.60
CA THR A 310 -2.84 20.59 4.35
C THR A 310 -2.25 19.20 4.50
N ALA A 311 -1.49 18.93 5.58
CA ALA A 311 -0.83 17.65 5.79
C ALA A 311 -1.80 16.46 5.86
N PRO A 312 -2.92 16.52 6.61
CA PRO A 312 -3.92 15.44 6.61
C PRO A 312 -4.58 15.22 5.25
N VAL A 313 -4.73 16.29 4.46
CA VAL A 313 -5.41 16.21 3.14
C VAL A 313 -4.62 15.39 2.14
N ILE A 314 -3.29 15.48 2.16
CA ILE A 314 -2.42 14.82 1.19
C ILE A 314 -1.66 13.60 1.76
N ALA A 315 -1.87 13.24 3.03
CA ALA A 315 -1.19 12.12 3.69
C ALA A 315 -1.33 10.80 2.91
N TRP A 316 -2.46 10.64 2.21
CA TRP A 316 -2.72 9.46 1.38
C TRP A 316 -1.73 9.29 0.21
N THR A 317 -1.13 10.37 -0.30
CA THR A 317 -0.09 10.31 -1.34
C THR A 317 1.20 9.69 -0.82
N ASN A 318 1.42 9.75 0.50
CA ASN A 318 2.54 9.16 1.23
C ASN A 318 2.18 7.80 1.87
N ASN A 319 1.05 7.21 1.46
CA ASN A 319 0.53 5.95 2.02
C ASN A 319 0.24 6.00 3.52
N GLU A 320 -0.28 7.12 3.98
CA GLU A 320 -0.70 7.33 5.36
C GLU A 320 -2.18 7.68 5.44
N PHE A 321 -2.86 7.19 6.46
CA PHE A 321 -4.06 7.82 6.98
C PHE A 321 -3.62 8.87 7.99
N MET A 322 -4.10 10.07 7.83
CA MET A 322 -4.00 11.12 8.83
C MET A 322 -5.40 11.68 9.06
N PHE A 323 -5.82 11.63 10.30
CA PHE A 323 -7.11 12.12 10.76
C PHE A 323 -6.87 13.40 11.57
N ASP A 324 -7.70 14.41 11.33
CA ASP A 324 -7.66 15.68 12.03
C ASP A 324 -9.07 16.11 12.38
N GLU A 325 -9.47 15.86 13.62
CA GLU A 325 -10.84 16.09 14.10
C GLU A 325 -11.92 15.48 13.19
N ASP A 326 -11.61 14.36 12.55
CA ASP A 326 -12.54 13.64 11.68
C ASP A 326 -13.66 12.97 12.51
N ASP A 327 -14.90 13.01 12.04
CA ASP A 327 -15.96 12.16 12.57
C ASP A 327 -15.80 10.70 12.13
N ILE A 328 -16.46 9.79 12.84
CA ILE A 328 -16.32 8.34 12.56
C ILE A 328 -16.78 7.99 11.14
N GLU A 329 -17.74 8.70 10.58
CA GLU A 329 -18.19 8.46 9.21
C GLU A 329 -17.11 8.86 8.20
N SER A 330 -16.43 10.00 8.38
CA SER A 330 -15.32 10.45 7.55
C SER A 330 -14.16 9.45 7.61
N VAL A 331 -13.76 9.04 8.83
CA VAL A 331 -12.71 8.01 9.03
C VAL A 331 -13.08 6.73 8.30
N MET A 332 -14.29 6.22 8.50
CA MET A 332 -14.70 4.93 7.95
C MET A 332 -14.92 4.98 6.43
N ARG A 333 -15.26 6.12 5.82
CA ARG A 333 -15.26 6.26 4.36
C ARG A 333 -13.85 6.14 3.79
N LYS A 334 -12.85 6.78 4.42
CA LYS A 334 -11.42 6.66 4.03
C LYS A 334 -10.96 5.19 4.12
N VAL A 335 -11.27 4.50 5.23
CA VAL A 335 -10.98 3.08 5.47
C VAL A 335 -11.68 2.20 4.44
N ALA A 336 -12.98 2.41 4.20
CA ALA A 336 -13.78 1.61 3.27
C ALA A 336 -13.26 1.68 1.83
N ARG A 337 -12.83 2.87 1.38
CA ARG A 337 -12.25 3.05 0.05
C ARG A 337 -10.92 2.32 -0.09
N TRP A 338 -10.05 2.38 0.93
CA TRP A 338 -8.72 1.79 0.85
C TRP A 338 -8.70 0.28 1.02
N TYR A 339 -9.47 -0.26 1.97
CA TYR A 339 -9.51 -1.71 2.22
C TYR A 339 -10.57 -2.44 1.41
N ASN A 340 -11.32 -1.75 0.57
CA ASN A 340 -12.43 -2.30 -0.23
C ASN A 340 -13.40 -3.10 0.64
N VAL A 341 -13.92 -2.45 1.67
CA VAL A 341 -14.89 -2.99 2.63
C VAL A 341 -16.20 -2.20 2.62
N GLU A 342 -17.27 -2.83 3.11
CA GLU A 342 -18.55 -2.22 3.40
C GLU A 342 -18.60 -1.82 4.89
N VAL A 343 -19.12 -0.65 5.21
CA VAL A 343 -19.26 -0.17 6.60
C VAL A 343 -20.73 -0.15 6.98
N ILE A 344 -21.05 -0.80 8.09
CA ILE A 344 -22.41 -0.92 8.63
C ILE A 344 -22.44 -0.32 10.03
N TYR A 345 -23.20 0.73 10.22
CA TYR A 345 -23.37 1.37 11.53
C TYR A 345 -24.51 0.70 12.29
N GLN A 346 -24.26 0.34 13.56
CA GLN A 346 -25.23 -0.26 14.46
C GLN A 346 -25.38 0.60 15.72
N GLY A 347 -26.59 0.99 16.05
CA GLY A 347 -26.87 1.86 17.19
C GLY A 347 -26.56 3.33 16.94
N ARG A 348 -26.38 4.08 18.04
CA ARG A 348 -26.08 5.51 17.98
C ARG A 348 -24.61 5.73 17.64
N LYS A 349 -24.35 6.56 16.63
CA LYS A 349 -22.98 6.93 16.26
C LYS A 349 -22.36 7.84 17.33
N THR A 350 -21.06 7.64 17.58
CA THR A 350 -20.31 8.55 18.45
C THR A 350 -20.21 9.95 17.87
N THR A 351 -20.16 10.94 18.73
CA THR A 351 -19.89 12.34 18.38
C THR A 351 -18.42 12.72 18.59
N GLU A 352 -17.63 11.79 19.11
CA GLU A 352 -16.21 12.00 19.33
C GLU A 352 -15.47 12.21 18.00
N LYS A 353 -14.39 12.98 18.07
CA LYS A 353 -13.52 13.29 16.94
C LYS A 353 -12.25 12.46 17.00
N PHE A 354 -11.78 12.05 15.85
CA PHE A 354 -10.60 11.19 15.71
C PHE A 354 -9.44 11.98 15.11
N GLY A 355 -8.26 11.85 15.73
CA GLY A 355 -7.01 12.44 15.29
C GLY A 355 -5.87 11.44 15.34
N GLY A 356 -4.82 11.69 14.55
CA GLY A 356 -3.61 10.87 14.52
C GLY A 356 -3.32 10.24 13.17
N GLY A 357 -2.14 9.60 13.06
CA GLY A 357 -1.63 9.02 11.82
C GLY A 357 -1.39 7.52 11.94
N ILE A 358 -1.63 6.79 10.85
CA ILE A 358 -1.32 5.36 10.73
C ILE A 358 -1.01 5.00 9.28
N SER A 359 -0.06 4.08 9.08
CA SER A 359 0.28 3.60 7.74
C SER A 359 -0.89 2.90 7.04
N ARG A 360 -1.11 3.20 5.78
CA ARG A 360 -2.12 2.53 4.93
C ARG A 360 -1.73 1.09 4.59
N PHE A 361 -0.46 0.70 4.75
CA PHE A 361 0.00 -0.67 4.56
C PHE A 361 -0.24 -1.57 5.77
N ASP A 362 -0.63 -1.00 6.91
CA ASP A 362 -1.01 -1.79 8.07
C ASP A 362 -2.28 -2.62 7.81
N ASP A 363 -2.43 -3.73 8.54
CA ASP A 363 -3.65 -4.53 8.54
C ASP A 363 -4.84 -3.69 9.02
N VAL A 364 -6.00 -3.90 8.43
CA VAL A 364 -7.23 -3.18 8.82
C VAL A 364 -7.56 -3.36 10.30
N GLN A 365 -7.29 -4.54 10.88
CA GLN A 365 -7.52 -4.81 12.30
C GLN A 365 -6.68 -3.89 13.19
N LYS A 366 -5.44 -3.59 12.77
CA LYS A 366 -4.57 -2.66 13.50
C LYS A 366 -5.10 -1.23 13.43
N VAL A 367 -5.62 -0.82 12.26
CA VAL A 367 -6.26 0.49 12.10
C VAL A 367 -7.48 0.60 13.01
N LEU A 368 -8.37 -0.40 12.98
CA LEU A 368 -9.59 -0.42 13.79
C LEU A 368 -9.28 -0.46 15.29
N SER A 369 -8.34 -1.30 15.72
CA SER A 369 -7.95 -1.38 17.14
C SER A 369 -7.31 -0.09 17.66
N LEU A 370 -6.68 0.71 16.80
CA LEU A 370 -6.19 2.03 17.19
C LEU A 370 -7.35 3.00 17.46
N LEU A 371 -8.39 2.96 16.62
CA LEU A 371 -9.60 3.77 16.82
C LEU A 371 -10.38 3.32 18.08
N GLU A 372 -10.44 2.02 18.36
CA GLU A 372 -11.07 1.47 19.56
C GLU A 372 -10.40 1.93 20.87
N LYS A 373 -9.10 2.23 20.85
CA LYS A 373 -8.38 2.73 22.04
C LYS A 373 -8.92 4.05 22.58
N THR A 374 -9.67 4.79 21.77
CA THR A 374 -10.37 6.00 22.25
C THR A 374 -11.50 5.68 23.22
N GLY A 375 -12.02 4.44 23.20
CA GLY A 375 -13.19 4.03 23.98
C GLY A 375 -14.51 4.56 23.40
N ALA A 376 -14.49 5.24 22.28
CA ALA A 376 -15.65 5.90 21.67
C ALA A 376 -16.39 5.04 20.64
N VAL A 377 -15.78 3.93 20.22
CA VAL A 377 -16.27 3.06 19.14
C VAL A 377 -15.70 1.66 19.28
N HIS A 378 -16.49 0.66 18.85
CA HIS A 378 -16.05 -0.73 18.73
C HIS A 378 -16.30 -1.25 17.32
N PHE A 379 -15.55 -2.27 16.91
CA PHE A 379 -15.67 -2.83 15.57
C PHE A 379 -15.82 -4.35 15.60
N ARG A 380 -16.64 -4.86 14.66
CA ARG A 380 -16.72 -6.28 14.37
C ARG A 380 -16.56 -6.49 12.86
N ILE A 381 -15.63 -7.35 12.50
CA ILE A 381 -15.37 -7.70 11.09
C ILE A 381 -16.16 -8.97 10.75
N ASP A 382 -16.91 -8.95 9.65
CA ASP A 382 -17.62 -10.07 9.09
C ASP A 382 -17.36 -10.14 7.58
N GLY A 383 -16.41 -10.97 7.17
CA GLY A 383 -15.92 -11.02 5.79
C GLY A 383 -15.37 -9.66 5.34
N LYS A 384 -15.98 -9.04 4.34
CA LYS A 384 -15.67 -7.68 3.86
C LYS A 384 -16.56 -6.59 4.47
N LYS A 385 -17.26 -6.88 5.55
CA LYS A 385 -18.11 -5.92 6.25
C LYS A 385 -17.49 -5.56 7.59
N ILE A 386 -17.46 -4.26 7.89
CA ILE A 386 -17.05 -3.72 9.17
C ILE A 386 -18.29 -3.13 9.84
N HIS A 387 -18.69 -3.72 10.96
CA HIS A 387 -19.75 -3.19 11.80
C HIS A 387 -19.15 -2.22 12.80
N VAL A 388 -19.67 -0.99 12.79
CA VAL A 388 -19.32 0.07 13.74
C VAL A 388 -20.35 0.06 14.85
N LEU A 389 -19.90 -0.15 16.08
CA LEU A 389 -20.70 -0.30 17.29
C LEU A 389 -20.42 0.88 18.22
N PRO A 390 -21.42 1.27 19.07
CA PRO A 390 -21.20 2.28 20.11
C PRO A 390 -20.12 1.88 21.10
#